data_246b6aae2752f01c13c7ab4cf09a21b9
#
_entry.id   246b6aae2752f01c13c7ab4cf09a21b9
#
_cell.length_a   1.000
_cell.length_b   1.000
_cell.length_c   1.000
_cell.angle_alpha   90.00
_cell.angle_beta   90.00
_cell.angle_gamma   90.00
#
_symmetry.space_group_name_H-M   'P 1'
#
loop_
_entity.id
_entity.type
_entity.pdbx_description
1 polymer ?
#
loop_
_entity_poly.entity_id
_entity_poly.type
_entity_poly.pdbx_seq_one_letter_code
_entity_poly.pdbx_strand_id
1 'polypeptide(L)'
;MGCSPVTHKSFLKGRNINIENLGTEDCYLPKSTSLRVSRLGYYSEEQDENFTSFNSLEDYLMTIKEYINTPNDKFKNISLDLKQQVNNGTIQMESELYNHVRPKGIISNKIRAYNQLRNKGIEYLEIRSIDLNPYTSIGISIEDIDFLELVLIFCALADSPLISDVESECIKENIKRSSEAGQNCNFIRDLENKNAEESAKIVTDEFLTILQEFAEKVGLSKRRENMFREYFQRSAFPLSEKLLNDLNKSTNLLSFVLNKSAHINHNIKKENLLLFKKECDLSEKQYIREKKEDNMIFEEYLRHFRREIK
;
A
#
# COMPACT_ATOMS: atom_id res chain seq x y z
N MET A 1 -5.29 -5.27 -8.58
CA MET A 1 -3.98 -5.80 -8.16
C MET A 1 -4.04 -6.54 -6.82
N GLY A 2 -5.21 -6.67 -6.21
CA GLY A 2 -5.40 -7.43 -4.97
C GLY A 2 -5.23 -8.94 -5.19
N CYS A 3 -4.44 -9.60 -4.32
CA CYS A 3 -4.15 -11.03 -4.37
C CYS A 3 -3.98 -11.63 -2.96
N SER A 4 -4.58 -11.02 -1.93
CA SER A 4 -4.46 -11.51 -0.55
C SER A 4 -5.82 -11.59 0.19
N PRO A 5 -6.74 -12.46 -0.27
CA PRO A 5 -8.04 -12.67 0.39
C PRO A 5 -7.95 -13.55 1.64
N VAL A 6 -6.77 -14.10 1.94
CA VAL A 6 -6.49 -15.07 3.02
C VAL A 6 -5.43 -14.53 3.95
N THR A 7 -5.56 -14.81 5.24
CA THR A 7 -4.54 -14.51 6.26
C THR A 7 -4.49 -15.59 7.33
N HIS A 8 -3.42 -15.64 8.10
CA HIS A 8 -3.32 -16.51 9.27
C HIS A 8 -4.16 -15.94 10.44
N LYS A 9 -4.83 -16.80 11.19
CA LYS A 9 -5.74 -16.43 12.30
C LYS A 9 -5.09 -15.56 13.38
N SER A 10 -3.77 -15.60 13.54
CA SER A 10 -3.07 -14.74 14.50
C SER A 10 -3.24 -13.24 14.25
N PHE A 11 -3.54 -12.84 13.00
CA PHE A 11 -3.82 -11.45 12.63
C PHE A 11 -5.21 -10.96 13.06
N LEU A 12 -6.11 -11.87 13.47
CA LEU A 12 -7.46 -11.52 13.92
C LEU A 12 -7.51 -11.03 15.37
N LYS A 13 -6.42 -11.15 16.14
CA LYS A 13 -6.42 -10.81 17.58
C LYS A 13 -6.88 -9.38 17.83
N GLY A 14 -7.99 -9.26 18.57
CA GLY A 14 -8.59 -7.97 18.93
C GLY A 14 -9.44 -7.30 17.84
N ARG A 15 -9.70 -7.97 16.72
CA ARG A 15 -10.51 -7.43 15.61
C ARG A 15 -11.81 -8.20 15.48
N ASN A 16 -12.92 -7.47 15.41
CA ASN A 16 -14.26 -8.03 15.26
C ASN A 16 -14.70 -7.95 13.79
N ILE A 17 -14.28 -8.93 12.99
CA ILE A 17 -14.68 -9.07 11.59
C ILE A 17 -15.23 -10.47 11.39
N ASN A 18 -16.38 -10.55 10.71
CA ASN A 18 -16.96 -11.83 10.33
C ASN A 18 -16.15 -12.43 9.17
N ILE A 19 -15.29 -13.39 9.48
CA ILE A 19 -14.35 -14.02 8.55
C ILE A 19 -14.51 -15.54 8.58
N GLU A 20 -14.40 -16.19 7.44
CA GLU A 20 -14.53 -17.63 7.31
C GLU A 20 -13.20 -18.35 7.59
N ASN A 21 -13.29 -19.58 8.10
CA ASN A 21 -12.10 -20.41 8.33
C ASN A 21 -11.69 -21.14 7.04
N LEU A 22 -10.39 -21.14 6.78
CA LEU A 22 -9.75 -21.96 5.75
C LEU A 22 -8.80 -22.94 6.46
N GLY A 23 -9.28 -24.16 6.70
CA GLY A 23 -8.55 -25.14 7.51
C GLY A 23 -8.41 -24.72 8.99
N THR A 24 -7.33 -25.17 9.64
CA THR A 24 -7.11 -24.96 11.08
C THR A 24 -6.47 -23.62 11.41
N GLU A 25 -5.59 -23.12 10.56
CA GLU A 25 -4.70 -21.97 10.85
C GLU A 25 -5.05 -20.70 10.08
N ASP A 26 -5.66 -20.84 8.90
CA ASP A 26 -5.97 -19.72 8.03
C ASP A 26 -7.44 -19.31 8.11
N CYS A 27 -7.71 -18.09 7.66
CA CYS A 27 -9.04 -17.53 7.50
C CYS A 27 -9.09 -16.61 6.28
N TYR A 28 -10.27 -16.39 5.74
CA TYR A 28 -10.46 -15.65 4.49
C TYR A 28 -11.82 -14.94 4.43
N LEU A 29 -11.88 -13.91 3.60
CA LEU A 29 -13.13 -13.34 3.14
C LEU A 29 -13.38 -13.78 1.69
N PRO A 30 -14.50 -14.48 1.40
CA PRO A 30 -14.73 -15.13 0.10
C PRO A 30 -14.69 -14.20 -1.11
N LYS A 31 -15.02 -12.93 -0.90
CA LYS A 31 -15.09 -11.90 -1.94
C LYS A 31 -13.98 -10.85 -1.85
N SER A 32 -13.15 -10.92 -0.83
CA SER A 32 -12.05 -9.96 -0.64
C SER A 32 -11.05 -10.02 -1.80
N THR A 33 -10.60 -8.85 -2.22
CA THR A 33 -9.45 -8.75 -3.11
C THR A 33 -8.14 -8.69 -2.32
N SER A 34 -8.14 -8.01 -1.16
CA SER A 34 -6.94 -7.82 -0.35
C SER A 34 -7.27 -7.55 1.11
N LEU A 35 -7.04 -8.53 1.98
CA LEU A 35 -7.12 -8.32 3.43
C LEU A 35 -6.04 -7.36 3.94
N ARG A 36 -4.91 -7.24 3.22
CA ARG A 36 -3.82 -6.33 3.58
C ARG A 36 -4.25 -4.86 3.56
N VAL A 37 -5.07 -4.45 2.62
CA VAL A 37 -5.57 -3.06 2.51
C VAL A 37 -6.97 -2.89 3.09
N SER A 38 -7.53 -3.95 3.68
CA SER A 38 -8.77 -3.92 4.45
C SER A 38 -8.53 -3.48 5.89
N ARG A 39 -9.60 -3.35 6.67
CA ARG A 39 -9.53 -3.09 8.12
C ARG A 39 -8.78 -4.15 8.93
N LEU A 40 -8.51 -5.32 8.37
CA LEU A 40 -7.67 -6.36 9.01
C LEU A 40 -6.18 -6.10 8.87
N GLY A 41 -5.77 -5.41 7.84
CA GLY A 41 -4.37 -5.26 7.48
C GLY A 41 -3.78 -3.92 7.85
N TYR A 42 -3.41 -3.17 6.83
CA TYR A 42 -2.72 -1.89 6.92
C TYR A 42 -3.71 -0.75 7.22
N TYR A 43 -4.14 -0.67 8.47
CA TYR A 43 -5.24 0.17 8.94
C TYR A 43 -5.00 0.66 10.38
N SER A 44 -5.39 1.88 10.68
CA SER A 44 -5.47 2.47 12.02
C SER A 44 -6.78 3.22 12.18
N GLU A 45 -7.54 2.87 13.22
CA GLU A 45 -8.83 3.52 13.55
C GLU A 45 -8.63 5.02 13.77
N GLU A 46 -7.59 5.41 14.51
CA GLU A 46 -7.31 6.79 14.84
C GLU A 46 -6.96 7.65 13.62
N GLN A 47 -6.39 7.03 12.58
CA GLN A 47 -6.09 7.71 11.33
C GLN A 47 -7.26 7.68 10.35
N ASP A 48 -8.18 6.73 10.51
CA ASP A 48 -9.38 6.63 9.67
C ASP A 48 -10.42 7.70 10.03
N GLU A 49 -10.48 8.11 11.30
CA GLU A 49 -11.35 9.19 11.78
C GLU A 49 -10.98 10.56 11.18
N ASN A 50 -9.73 10.71 10.73
CA ASN A 50 -9.23 11.95 10.15
C ASN A 50 -8.82 11.72 8.70
N PHE A 51 -8.95 12.75 7.87
CA PHE A 51 -8.59 12.70 6.48
C PHE A 51 -7.17 13.21 6.25
N THR A 52 -6.38 12.44 5.49
CA THR A 52 -5.11 12.93 4.97
C THR A 52 -5.35 13.62 3.64
N SER A 53 -5.22 14.94 3.60
CA SER A 53 -5.37 15.70 2.35
C SER A 53 -4.21 15.44 1.39
N PHE A 54 -4.55 15.25 0.12
CA PHE A 54 -3.62 15.17 -1.01
C PHE A 54 -3.80 16.34 -1.97
N ASN A 55 -4.57 17.36 -1.61
CA ASN A 55 -4.86 18.52 -2.44
C ASN A 55 -3.63 19.39 -2.70
N SER A 56 -2.71 19.43 -1.74
CA SER A 56 -1.39 20.06 -1.91
C SER A 56 -0.35 19.36 -1.04
N LEU A 57 0.93 19.59 -1.34
CA LEU A 57 2.03 19.14 -0.45
C LEU A 57 1.94 19.81 0.92
N GLU A 58 1.50 21.06 0.98
CA GLU A 58 1.34 21.82 2.21
C GLU A 58 0.26 21.21 3.10
N ASP A 59 -0.91 20.89 2.56
CA ASP A 59 -1.99 20.21 3.28
C ASP A 59 -1.57 18.83 3.78
N TYR A 60 -0.86 18.07 2.95
CA TYR A 60 -0.31 16.77 3.35
C TYR A 60 0.65 16.89 4.53
N LEU A 61 1.57 17.86 4.50
CA LEU A 61 2.51 18.13 5.59
C LEU A 61 1.81 18.64 6.84
N MET A 62 0.76 19.44 6.69
CA MET A 62 -0.07 19.91 7.82
C MET A 62 -0.74 18.72 8.52
N THR A 63 -1.32 17.79 7.78
CA THR A 63 -1.90 16.56 8.34
C THR A 63 -0.87 15.74 9.12
N ILE A 64 0.34 15.56 8.60
CA ILE A 64 1.42 14.86 9.32
C ILE A 64 1.75 15.58 10.63
N LYS A 65 1.89 16.90 10.57
CA LYS A 65 2.19 17.72 11.75
C LYS A 65 1.11 17.61 12.81
N GLU A 66 -0.15 17.64 12.42
CA GLU A 66 -1.30 17.46 13.31
C GLU A 66 -1.25 16.10 14.00
N TYR A 67 -1.08 15.00 13.25
CA TYR A 67 -1.02 13.66 13.81
C TYR A 67 0.14 13.46 14.79
N ILE A 68 1.31 14.05 14.53
CA ILE A 68 2.46 13.99 15.44
C ILE A 68 2.22 14.79 16.71
N ASN A 69 1.50 15.92 16.62
CA ASN A 69 1.28 16.84 17.75
C ASN A 69 -0.05 16.60 18.51
N THR A 70 -0.97 15.80 17.98
CA THR A 70 -2.22 15.46 18.64
C THR A 70 -2.01 14.27 19.59
N PRO A 71 -2.08 14.45 20.92
CA PRO A 71 -1.84 13.38 21.86
C PRO A 71 -2.85 12.24 21.70
N ASN A 72 -2.36 11.00 21.74
CA ASN A 72 -3.17 9.80 21.71
C ASN A 72 -3.26 9.18 23.11
N ASP A 73 -4.48 8.84 23.52
CA ASP A 73 -4.76 8.27 24.84
C ASP A 73 -4.01 6.95 25.11
N LYS A 74 -3.72 6.18 24.07
CA LYS A 74 -2.95 4.93 24.18
C LYS A 74 -1.51 5.17 24.64
N PHE A 75 -0.94 6.34 24.35
CA PHE A 75 0.47 6.67 24.60
C PHE A 75 0.69 7.65 25.72
N LYS A 76 -0.36 8.32 26.25
CA LYS A 76 -0.23 9.36 27.26
C LYS A 76 0.39 8.90 28.60
N ASN A 77 0.21 7.61 28.93
CA ASN A 77 0.74 7.03 30.15
C ASN A 77 2.18 6.48 30.03
N ILE A 78 2.75 6.51 28.82
CA ILE A 78 4.12 6.11 28.57
C ILE A 78 5.02 7.33 28.70
N SER A 79 5.94 7.32 29.66
CA SER A 79 6.80 8.47 29.92
C SER A 79 7.74 8.75 28.77
N LEU A 80 7.73 10.00 28.28
CA LEU A 80 8.71 10.50 27.32
C LEU A 80 10.11 10.61 27.91
N ASP A 81 10.21 10.85 29.23
CA ASP A 81 11.47 11.00 29.93
C ASP A 81 12.21 9.65 30.07
N LEU A 82 11.46 8.53 30.13
CA LEU A 82 12.03 7.18 30.15
C LEU A 82 12.51 6.71 28.78
N LYS A 83 12.41 7.53 27.75
CA LYS A 83 12.84 7.22 26.37
C LYS A 83 12.22 5.94 25.79
N GLN A 84 11.00 5.62 26.24
CA GLN A 84 10.26 4.44 25.81
C GLN A 84 9.49 4.66 24.51
N GLN A 85 9.30 5.92 24.11
CA GLN A 85 8.65 6.30 22.88
C GLN A 85 9.20 7.63 22.33
N VAL A 86 9.01 7.86 21.03
CA VAL A 86 9.52 9.06 20.34
C VAL A 86 8.69 10.28 20.71
N ASN A 87 7.36 10.16 20.67
CA ASN A 87 6.38 11.15 21.13
C ASN A 87 5.09 10.44 21.58
N ASN A 88 4.09 11.20 22.01
CA ASN A 88 2.78 10.68 22.41
C ASN A 88 1.65 11.04 21.44
N GLY A 89 1.98 11.43 20.22
CA GLY A 89 1.02 11.77 19.18
C GLY A 89 0.29 10.57 18.59
N THR A 90 -0.70 10.82 17.77
CA THR A 90 -1.45 9.81 16.98
C THR A 90 -0.50 8.96 16.14
N ILE A 91 0.55 9.56 15.61
CA ILE A 91 1.71 8.87 15.04
C ILE A 91 2.99 9.35 15.74
N GLN A 92 3.96 8.46 15.92
CA GLN A 92 5.25 8.83 16.48
C GLN A 92 6.20 9.40 15.44
N MET A 93 6.09 8.92 14.21
CA MET A 93 6.89 9.35 13.06
C MET A 93 6.11 9.22 11.76
N GLU A 94 6.57 9.91 10.73
CA GLU A 94 5.91 9.98 9.42
C GLU A 94 5.71 8.60 8.75
N SER A 95 6.58 7.64 9.06
CA SER A 95 6.48 6.28 8.54
C SER A 95 5.29 5.48 9.08
N GLU A 96 4.66 5.94 10.17
CA GLU A 96 3.45 5.33 10.73
C GLU A 96 2.15 5.79 10.07
N LEU A 97 2.20 6.76 9.15
CA LEU A 97 1.02 7.18 8.41
C LEU A 97 0.58 6.08 7.44
N TYR A 98 -0.67 5.63 7.58
CA TYR A 98 -1.27 4.59 6.74
C TYR A 98 -1.90 5.20 5.51
N ASN A 99 -1.16 5.22 4.40
CA ASN A 99 -1.64 5.70 3.10
C ASN A 99 -1.28 4.72 1.98
N HIS A 100 -2.15 4.60 0.99
CA HIS A 100 -1.94 3.74 -0.18
C HIS A 100 -0.83 4.28 -1.10
N VAL A 101 -0.67 5.58 -1.13
CA VAL A 101 0.39 6.30 -1.86
C VAL A 101 1.02 7.29 -0.89
N ARG A 102 2.35 7.38 -0.91
CA ARG A 102 3.09 8.35 -0.10
C ARG A 102 4.02 9.18 -0.97
N PRO A 103 3.94 10.51 -0.90
CA PRO A 103 4.98 11.37 -1.43
C PRO A 103 6.27 11.18 -0.63
N LYS A 104 7.39 11.13 -1.30
CA LYS A 104 8.71 10.93 -0.73
C LYS A 104 9.70 11.97 -1.26
N GLY A 105 10.57 12.45 -0.37
CA GLY A 105 11.75 13.23 -0.71
C GLY A 105 12.98 12.36 -0.89
N ILE A 106 14.11 12.96 -1.18
CA ILE A 106 15.41 12.28 -1.26
C ILE A 106 15.73 11.63 0.10
N ILE A 107 16.05 10.34 0.09
CA ILE A 107 16.38 9.61 1.32
C ILE A 107 17.64 10.20 1.95
N SER A 108 17.55 10.58 3.23
CA SER A 108 18.67 11.04 4.04
C SER A 108 18.49 10.58 5.47
N ASN A 109 19.48 9.91 6.02
CA ASN A 109 19.46 9.45 7.42
C ASN A 109 19.64 10.61 8.43
N LYS A 110 19.97 11.82 7.94
CA LYS A 110 20.26 13.02 8.76
C LYS A 110 19.11 14.01 8.86
N ILE A 111 18.13 13.92 7.95
CA ILE A 111 17.03 14.88 7.86
C ILE A 111 15.71 14.10 7.90
N ARG A 112 14.80 14.52 8.73
CA ARG A 112 13.46 13.98 8.87
C ARG A 112 12.69 14.02 7.55
N ALA A 113 11.88 12.99 7.24
CA ALA A 113 11.12 12.92 6.00
C ALA A 113 10.19 14.13 5.78
N TYR A 114 9.57 14.63 6.85
CA TYR A 114 8.78 15.86 6.84
C TYR A 114 9.59 17.06 6.30
N ASN A 115 10.79 17.27 6.85
CA ASN A 115 11.63 18.39 6.46
C ASN A 115 12.24 18.24 5.06
N GLN A 116 12.46 17.01 4.61
CA GLN A 116 12.89 16.74 3.23
C GLN A 116 11.82 17.16 2.24
N LEU A 117 10.59 16.72 2.44
CA LEU A 117 9.44 17.09 1.61
C LEU A 117 9.20 18.60 1.64
N ARG A 118 9.21 19.22 2.83
CA ARG A 118 9.00 20.66 2.99
C ARG A 118 10.03 21.50 2.26
N ASN A 119 11.31 21.10 2.32
CA ASN A 119 12.42 21.92 1.82
C ASN A 119 12.76 21.64 0.36
N LYS A 120 12.49 20.43 -0.14
CA LYS A 120 12.91 19.99 -1.48
C LYS A 120 11.77 19.52 -2.38
N GLY A 121 10.56 19.38 -1.83
CA GLY A 121 9.40 18.87 -2.57
C GLY A 121 9.40 17.35 -2.70
N ILE A 122 8.54 16.88 -3.60
CA ILE A 122 8.32 15.44 -3.88
C ILE A 122 9.33 15.00 -4.93
N GLU A 123 10.12 13.98 -4.61
CA GLU A 123 11.07 13.36 -5.53
C GLU A 123 10.46 12.14 -6.23
N TYR A 124 9.69 11.34 -5.48
CA TYR A 124 9.02 10.16 -6.00
C TYR A 124 7.77 9.80 -5.19
N LEU A 125 6.95 8.91 -5.75
CA LEU A 125 5.78 8.35 -5.10
C LEU A 125 6.03 6.89 -4.70
N GLU A 126 5.73 6.56 -3.45
CA GLU A 126 5.78 5.18 -2.94
C GLU A 126 4.37 4.57 -3.00
N ILE A 127 4.15 3.62 -3.90
CA ILE A 127 2.87 2.88 -3.99
C ILE A 127 2.90 1.72 -3.01
N ARG A 128 1.96 1.67 -2.06
CA ARG A 128 1.92 0.71 -0.96
C ARG A 128 0.74 -0.28 -0.99
N SER A 129 -0.21 -0.08 -1.86
CA SER A 129 -1.46 -0.86 -1.93
C SER A 129 -1.37 -2.11 -2.80
N ILE A 130 -0.17 -2.51 -3.24
CA ILE A 130 0.02 -3.67 -4.11
C ILE A 130 0.32 -4.90 -3.27
N ASP A 131 -0.44 -5.98 -3.49
CA ASP A 131 -0.16 -7.28 -2.90
C ASP A 131 0.94 -8.01 -3.66
N LEU A 132 1.65 -8.89 -2.96
CA LEU A 132 2.56 -9.81 -3.60
C LEU A 132 1.77 -10.86 -4.39
N ASN A 133 2.06 -10.95 -5.69
CA ASN A 133 1.47 -11.94 -6.58
C ASN A 133 2.26 -13.27 -6.50
N PRO A 134 1.71 -14.34 -5.92
CA PRO A 134 2.42 -15.61 -5.74
C PRO A 134 2.60 -16.40 -7.05
N TYR A 135 2.07 -15.90 -8.16
CA TYR A 135 2.19 -16.52 -9.49
C TYR A 135 3.34 -15.96 -10.30
N THR A 136 4.08 -15.00 -9.77
CA THR A 136 5.25 -14.38 -10.41
C THR A 136 6.52 -14.62 -9.59
N SER A 137 7.67 -14.60 -10.24
CA SER A 137 8.96 -14.91 -9.60
C SER A 137 9.41 -13.86 -8.57
N ILE A 138 8.95 -12.62 -8.70
CA ILE A 138 9.37 -11.49 -7.86
C ILE A 138 8.19 -10.81 -7.13
N GLY A 139 7.00 -11.44 -7.15
CA GLY A 139 5.82 -10.92 -6.48
C GLY A 139 5.06 -9.83 -7.24
N ILE A 140 5.50 -9.46 -8.43
CA ILE A 140 4.84 -8.52 -9.34
C ILE A 140 5.07 -8.96 -10.79
N SER A 141 4.09 -8.76 -11.69
CA SER A 141 4.25 -9.02 -13.12
C SER A 141 4.68 -7.78 -13.89
N ILE A 142 5.13 -7.97 -15.12
CA ILE A 142 5.46 -6.84 -16.00
C ILE A 142 4.19 -6.07 -16.36
N GLU A 143 3.06 -6.75 -16.50
CA GLU A 143 1.75 -6.15 -16.75
C GLU A 143 1.29 -5.28 -15.58
N ASP A 144 1.60 -5.68 -14.33
CA ASP A 144 1.33 -4.87 -13.14
C ASP A 144 2.18 -3.58 -13.15
N ILE A 145 3.44 -3.67 -13.56
CA ILE A 145 4.34 -2.50 -13.68
C ILE A 145 3.84 -1.57 -14.80
N ASP A 146 3.53 -2.12 -15.97
CA ASP A 146 3.01 -1.34 -17.11
C ASP A 146 1.68 -0.65 -16.77
N PHE A 147 0.82 -1.31 -15.99
CA PHE A 147 -0.44 -0.73 -15.52
C PHE A 147 -0.19 0.46 -14.58
N LEU A 148 0.67 0.29 -13.57
CA LEU A 148 1.02 1.35 -12.63
C LEU A 148 1.65 2.55 -13.34
N GLU A 149 2.60 2.30 -14.25
CA GLU A 149 3.23 3.36 -15.04
C GLU A 149 2.19 4.14 -15.83
N LEU A 150 1.26 3.44 -16.52
CA LEU A 150 0.21 4.09 -17.30
C LEU A 150 -0.74 4.90 -16.42
N VAL A 151 -1.17 4.37 -15.28
CA VAL A 151 -2.03 5.09 -14.31
C VAL A 151 -1.33 6.34 -13.80
N LEU A 152 -0.04 6.27 -13.46
CA LEU A 152 0.72 7.43 -12.99
C LEU A 152 0.86 8.50 -14.07
N ILE A 153 1.11 8.12 -15.33
CA ILE A 153 1.17 9.05 -16.46
C ILE A 153 -0.22 9.68 -16.69
N PHE A 154 -1.28 8.88 -16.64
CA PHE A 154 -2.65 9.37 -16.76
C PHE A 154 -2.95 10.39 -15.67
N CYS A 155 -2.70 10.08 -14.39
CA CYS A 155 -2.92 10.99 -13.27
C CYS A 155 -2.10 12.28 -13.37
N ALA A 156 -0.90 12.23 -13.96
CA ALA A 156 -0.05 13.41 -14.14
C ALA A 156 -0.55 14.35 -15.24
N LEU A 157 -1.35 13.87 -16.19
CA LEU A 157 -1.83 14.62 -17.38
C LEU A 157 -3.33 14.92 -17.34
N ALA A 158 -4.11 14.18 -16.57
CA ALA A 158 -5.54 14.39 -16.41
C ALA A 158 -5.83 15.58 -15.49
N ASP A 159 -6.97 16.23 -15.70
CA ASP A 159 -7.48 17.23 -14.78
C ASP A 159 -7.67 16.60 -13.38
N SER A 160 -7.18 17.30 -12.36
CA SER A 160 -7.25 16.83 -10.97
C SER A 160 -7.85 17.93 -10.08
N PRO A 161 -9.18 18.03 -10.00
CA PRO A 161 -9.84 18.97 -9.11
C PRO A 161 -9.53 18.64 -7.64
N LEU A 162 -9.70 19.63 -6.76
CA LEU A 162 -9.53 19.43 -5.33
C LEU A 162 -10.58 18.44 -4.80
N ILE A 163 -10.13 17.54 -3.95
CA ILE A 163 -10.98 16.54 -3.28
C ILE A 163 -11.66 17.22 -2.08
N SER A 164 -12.99 17.18 -2.04
CA SER A 164 -13.77 17.64 -0.89
C SER A 164 -13.80 16.60 0.24
N ASP A 165 -14.19 17.02 1.45
CA ASP A 165 -14.34 16.11 2.59
C ASP A 165 -15.34 14.99 2.29
N VAL A 166 -16.47 15.30 1.64
CA VAL A 166 -17.49 14.33 1.25
C VAL A 166 -16.92 13.31 0.26
N GLU A 167 -16.19 13.76 -0.73
CA GLU A 167 -15.53 12.89 -1.72
C GLU A 167 -14.50 11.98 -1.04
N SER A 168 -13.75 12.53 -0.12
CA SER A 168 -12.79 11.78 0.68
C SER A 168 -13.43 10.63 1.45
N GLU A 169 -14.58 10.86 2.09
CA GLU A 169 -15.36 9.80 2.75
C GLU A 169 -15.83 8.73 1.77
N CYS A 170 -16.28 9.12 0.58
CA CYS A 170 -16.70 8.18 -0.47
C CYS A 170 -15.51 7.33 -0.96
N ILE A 171 -14.34 7.94 -1.14
CA ILE A 171 -13.10 7.24 -1.54
C ILE A 171 -12.73 6.19 -0.48
N LYS A 172 -12.71 6.57 0.81
CA LYS A 172 -12.42 5.64 1.92
C LYS A 172 -13.40 4.46 1.94
N GLU A 173 -14.70 4.73 1.84
CA GLU A 173 -15.70 3.67 1.83
C GLU A 173 -15.57 2.77 0.60
N ASN A 174 -15.29 3.31 -0.59
CA ASN A 174 -15.07 2.53 -1.80
C ASN A 174 -13.81 1.64 -1.71
N ILE A 175 -12.73 2.14 -1.11
CA ILE A 175 -11.53 1.34 -0.85
C ILE A 175 -11.86 0.15 0.08
N LYS A 176 -12.59 0.39 1.17
CA LYS A 176 -13.03 -0.64 2.10
C LYS A 176 -13.92 -1.67 1.39
N ARG A 177 -14.94 -1.25 0.64
CA ARG A 177 -15.83 -2.12 -0.11
C ARG A 177 -15.06 -2.99 -1.10
N SER A 178 -14.16 -2.40 -1.90
CA SER A 178 -13.38 -3.14 -2.88
C SER A 178 -12.39 -4.13 -2.24
N SER A 179 -11.82 -3.79 -1.10
CA SER A 179 -10.88 -4.69 -0.41
C SER A 179 -11.57 -5.88 0.24
N GLU A 180 -12.76 -5.69 0.81
CA GLU A 180 -13.50 -6.73 1.56
C GLU A 180 -14.49 -7.53 0.71
N ALA A 181 -15.11 -6.91 -0.31
CA ALA A 181 -16.14 -7.54 -1.16
C ALA A 181 -15.77 -7.61 -2.65
N GLY A 182 -14.63 -7.05 -3.05
CA GLY A 182 -14.12 -7.12 -4.42
C GLY A 182 -15.08 -6.54 -5.44
N GLN A 183 -15.20 -7.21 -6.58
CA GLN A 183 -16.10 -6.79 -7.67
C GLN A 183 -17.59 -6.99 -7.37
N ASN A 184 -17.93 -7.67 -6.28
CA ASN A 184 -19.33 -7.88 -5.85
C ASN A 184 -19.86 -6.71 -5.01
N CYS A 185 -19.10 -5.64 -4.82
CA CYS A 185 -19.55 -4.43 -4.17
C CYS A 185 -20.06 -3.40 -5.20
N ASN A 186 -20.78 -2.41 -4.67
CA ASN A 186 -21.10 -1.21 -5.40
C ASN A 186 -20.23 -0.05 -4.88
N PHE A 187 -19.78 0.80 -5.79
CA PHE A 187 -19.09 2.04 -5.47
C PHE A 187 -20.07 3.20 -5.40
N ILE A 188 -19.83 4.11 -4.47
CA ILE A 188 -20.52 5.39 -4.40
C ILE A 188 -19.96 6.27 -5.53
N ARG A 189 -20.83 6.70 -6.47
CA ARG A 189 -20.45 7.49 -7.66
C ARG A 189 -20.86 8.95 -7.55
N ASP A 190 -21.95 9.22 -6.83
CA ASP A 190 -22.50 10.55 -6.69
C ASP A 190 -22.28 11.07 -5.27
N LEU A 191 -21.50 12.13 -5.16
CA LEU A 191 -21.14 12.77 -3.90
C LEU A 191 -22.33 13.49 -3.24
N GLU A 192 -23.24 14.02 -4.01
CA GLU A 192 -24.45 14.70 -3.53
C GLU A 192 -25.52 13.70 -3.12
N ASN A 193 -25.57 12.57 -3.85
CA ASN A 193 -26.50 11.48 -3.59
C ASN A 193 -25.75 10.19 -3.21
N LYS A 194 -25.43 10.02 -1.92
CA LYS A 194 -24.74 8.84 -1.39
C LYS A 194 -25.44 7.50 -1.69
N ASN A 195 -26.69 7.52 -2.18
CA ASN A 195 -27.44 6.34 -2.60
C ASN A 195 -27.24 6.01 -4.10
N ALA A 196 -26.56 6.86 -4.87
CA ALA A 196 -26.21 6.56 -6.24
C ALA A 196 -24.97 5.62 -6.25
N GLU A 197 -25.26 4.34 -6.29
CA GLU A 197 -24.25 3.29 -6.30
C GLU A 197 -24.17 2.60 -7.66
N GLU A 198 -22.99 2.20 -8.06
CA GLU A 198 -22.74 1.45 -9.29
C GLU A 198 -21.82 0.27 -9.06
N SER A 199 -22.06 -0.83 -9.78
CA SER A 199 -21.21 -2.03 -9.67
C SER A 199 -19.73 -1.71 -9.85
N ALA A 200 -18.91 -2.14 -8.88
CA ALA A 200 -17.46 -1.96 -8.93
C ALA A 200 -16.85 -2.56 -10.21
N LYS A 201 -17.44 -3.62 -10.75
CA LYS A 201 -17.02 -4.22 -12.03
C LYS A 201 -17.23 -3.26 -13.20
N ILE A 202 -18.40 -2.63 -13.30
CA ILE A 202 -18.70 -1.66 -14.35
C ILE A 202 -17.71 -0.50 -14.29
N VAL A 203 -17.54 0.09 -13.09
CA VAL A 203 -16.59 1.20 -12.88
C VAL A 203 -15.14 0.81 -13.24
N THR A 204 -14.74 -0.42 -12.94
CA THR A 204 -13.40 -0.92 -13.29
C THR A 204 -13.25 -1.06 -14.80
N ASP A 205 -14.24 -1.62 -15.49
CA ASP A 205 -14.20 -1.80 -16.95
C ASP A 205 -14.21 -0.45 -17.68
N GLU A 206 -15.00 0.52 -17.21
CA GLU A 206 -14.98 1.90 -17.71
C GLU A 206 -13.59 2.53 -17.55
N PHE A 207 -12.99 2.41 -16.37
CA PHE A 207 -11.66 2.97 -16.13
C PHE A 207 -10.58 2.32 -17.02
N LEU A 208 -10.63 1.01 -17.22
CA LEU A 208 -9.72 0.32 -18.15
C LEU A 208 -9.91 0.80 -19.59
N THR A 209 -11.14 1.08 -20.00
CA THR A 209 -11.44 1.61 -21.33
C THR A 209 -10.86 3.03 -21.49
N ILE A 210 -11.05 3.90 -20.50
CA ILE A 210 -10.46 5.25 -20.48
C ILE A 210 -8.94 5.19 -20.57
N LEU A 211 -8.29 4.30 -19.81
CA LEU A 211 -6.84 4.12 -19.87
C LEU A 211 -6.37 3.61 -21.23
N GLN A 212 -7.14 2.74 -21.89
CA GLN A 212 -6.82 2.24 -23.21
C GLN A 212 -6.87 3.36 -24.25
N GLU A 213 -7.95 4.15 -24.28
CA GLU A 213 -8.08 5.32 -25.15
C GLU A 213 -6.97 6.35 -24.90
N PHE A 214 -6.63 6.58 -23.63
CA PHE A 214 -5.51 7.45 -23.28
C PHE A 214 -4.18 6.91 -23.82
N ALA A 215 -3.90 5.61 -23.64
CA ALA A 215 -2.68 4.99 -24.17
C ALA A 215 -2.57 5.08 -25.69
N GLU A 216 -3.69 5.00 -26.41
CA GLU A 216 -3.75 5.21 -27.85
C GLU A 216 -3.37 6.65 -28.22
N LYS A 217 -3.97 7.64 -27.55
CA LYS A 217 -3.70 9.07 -27.79
C LYS A 217 -2.24 9.46 -27.56
N VAL A 218 -1.59 8.85 -26.55
CA VAL A 218 -0.17 9.14 -26.22
C VAL A 218 0.82 8.17 -26.90
N GLY A 219 0.34 7.29 -27.78
CA GLY A 219 1.19 6.37 -28.55
C GLY A 219 1.76 5.19 -27.76
N LEU A 220 1.16 4.82 -26.64
CA LEU A 220 1.63 3.76 -25.73
C LEU A 220 0.83 2.45 -25.83
N SER A 221 -0.26 2.40 -26.61
CA SER A 221 -1.19 1.26 -26.68
C SER A 221 -0.52 -0.03 -27.10
N LYS A 222 0.30 0.00 -28.17
CA LYS A 222 0.98 -1.19 -28.71
C LYS A 222 1.93 -1.86 -27.69
N ARG A 223 2.66 -1.06 -26.93
CA ARG A 223 3.55 -1.56 -25.85
C ARG A 223 2.76 -2.24 -24.75
N ARG A 224 1.54 -1.78 -24.48
CA ARG A 224 0.70 -2.21 -23.36
C ARG A 224 -0.45 -3.15 -23.74
N GLU A 225 -0.45 -3.68 -24.94
CA GLU A 225 -1.51 -4.59 -25.41
C GLU A 225 -1.68 -5.82 -24.50
N ASN A 226 -0.57 -6.42 -24.07
CA ASN A 226 -0.61 -7.57 -23.15
C ASN A 226 -1.17 -7.18 -21.78
N MET A 227 -0.80 -6.01 -21.26
CA MET A 227 -1.30 -5.48 -20.00
C MET A 227 -2.83 -5.31 -20.06
N PHE A 228 -3.38 -4.67 -21.09
CA PHE A 228 -4.83 -4.50 -21.23
C PHE A 228 -5.55 -5.84 -21.31
N ARG A 229 -5.04 -6.79 -22.12
CA ARG A 229 -5.61 -8.15 -22.19
C ARG A 229 -5.65 -8.80 -20.81
N GLU A 230 -4.56 -8.76 -20.07
CA GLU A 230 -4.46 -9.34 -18.73
C GLU A 230 -5.44 -8.67 -17.77
N TYR A 231 -5.52 -7.34 -17.75
CA TYR A 231 -6.38 -6.61 -16.82
C TYR A 231 -7.87 -6.77 -17.12
N PHE A 232 -8.28 -6.82 -18.38
CA PHE A 232 -9.66 -7.17 -18.74
C PHE A 232 -10.00 -8.61 -18.34
N GLN A 233 -9.06 -9.56 -18.45
CA GLN A 233 -9.26 -10.91 -17.93
C GLN A 233 -9.39 -10.92 -16.39
N ARG A 234 -8.58 -10.15 -15.68
CA ARG A 234 -8.65 -10.03 -14.22
C ARG A 234 -9.95 -9.33 -13.75
N SER A 235 -10.49 -8.44 -14.55
CA SER A 235 -11.82 -7.84 -14.29
C SER A 235 -12.92 -8.90 -14.32
N ALA A 236 -12.80 -9.94 -15.14
CA ALA A 236 -13.73 -11.07 -15.16
C ALA A 236 -13.41 -12.15 -14.13
N PHE A 237 -12.12 -12.39 -13.84
CA PHE A 237 -11.63 -13.41 -12.91
C PHE A 237 -10.44 -12.90 -12.08
N PRO A 238 -10.68 -12.30 -10.90
CA PRO A 238 -9.64 -11.70 -10.07
C PRO A 238 -8.58 -12.69 -9.58
N LEU A 239 -7.34 -12.22 -9.39
CA LEU A 239 -6.24 -13.03 -8.85
C LEU A 239 -6.55 -13.56 -7.43
N SER A 240 -7.30 -12.79 -6.62
CA SER A 240 -7.77 -13.23 -5.31
C SER A 240 -8.66 -14.47 -5.38
N GLU A 241 -9.57 -14.53 -6.36
CA GLU A 241 -10.43 -15.68 -6.58
C GLU A 241 -9.63 -16.89 -7.09
N LYS A 242 -8.68 -16.66 -8.00
CA LYS A 242 -7.74 -17.71 -8.43
C LYS A 242 -6.96 -18.29 -7.25
N LEU A 243 -6.47 -17.44 -6.34
CA LEU A 243 -5.74 -17.88 -5.15
C LEU A 243 -6.62 -18.73 -4.24
N LEU A 244 -7.86 -18.32 -3.95
CA LEU A 244 -8.79 -19.12 -3.16
C LEU A 244 -9.08 -20.49 -3.78
N ASN A 245 -9.28 -20.55 -5.08
CA ASN A 245 -9.50 -21.80 -5.80
C ASN A 245 -8.27 -22.73 -5.74
N ASP A 246 -7.07 -22.20 -5.79
CA ASP A 246 -5.84 -22.97 -5.67
C ASP A 246 -5.57 -23.41 -4.23
N LEU A 247 -5.90 -22.60 -3.24
CA LEU A 247 -5.78 -22.94 -1.82
C LEU A 247 -6.76 -24.02 -1.38
N ASN A 248 -7.97 -24.06 -1.92
CA ASN A 248 -8.92 -25.15 -1.67
C ASN A 248 -8.39 -26.53 -2.08
N LYS A 249 -7.33 -26.58 -2.90
CA LYS A 249 -6.62 -27.81 -3.31
C LYS A 249 -5.35 -28.06 -2.49
N SER A 250 -4.99 -27.14 -1.59
CA SER A 250 -3.77 -27.15 -0.77
C SER A 250 -4.09 -27.26 0.72
N THR A 251 -3.10 -27.55 1.54
CA THR A 251 -3.31 -27.70 2.98
C THR A 251 -3.48 -26.40 3.74
N ASN A 252 -2.72 -25.36 3.38
CA ASN A 252 -2.78 -24.00 3.97
C ASN A 252 -2.00 -22.99 3.11
N LEU A 253 -2.16 -21.70 3.42
CA LEU A 253 -1.48 -20.59 2.73
C LEU A 253 0.05 -20.71 2.78
N LEU A 254 0.61 -21.05 3.96
CA LEU A 254 2.07 -21.17 4.12
C LEU A 254 2.64 -22.25 3.21
N SER A 255 2.05 -23.44 3.20
CA SER A 255 2.50 -24.55 2.34
C SER A 255 2.39 -24.19 0.85
N PHE A 256 1.31 -23.50 0.45
CA PHE A 256 1.15 -23.02 -0.91
C PHE A 256 2.28 -22.07 -1.31
N VAL A 257 2.57 -21.06 -0.50
CA VAL A 257 3.62 -20.06 -0.80
C VAL A 257 5.00 -20.70 -0.80
N LEU A 258 5.31 -21.59 0.15
CA LEU A 258 6.59 -22.31 0.20
C LEU A 258 6.81 -23.17 -1.04
N ASN A 259 5.79 -23.88 -1.51
CA ASN A 259 5.86 -24.70 -2.73
C ASN A 259 6.11 -23.82 -3.96
N LYS A 260 5.43 -22.67 -4.06
CA LYS A 260 5.68 -21.69 -5.15
C LYS A 260 7.10 -21.15 -5.10
N SER A 261 7.57 -20.76 -3.91
CA SER A 261 8.94 -20.25 -3.72
C SER A 261 10.01 -21.28 -4.07
N ALA A 262 9.83 -22.53 -3.64
CA ALA A 262 10.77 -23.61 -3.99
C ALA A 262 10.87 -23.82 -5.52
N HIS A 263 9.72 -23.81 -6.21
CA HIS A 263 9.68 -23.92 -7.67
C HIS A 263 10.39 -22.75 -8.37
N ILE A 264 10.19 -21.53 -7.90
CA ILE A 264 10.84 -20.32 -8.43
C ILE A 264 12.36 -20.42 -8.22
N ASN A 265 12.83 -20.77 -7.02
CA ASN A 265 14.24 -20.91 -6.71
C ASN A 265 14.95 -21.94 -7.60
N HIS A 266 14.28 -23.05 -7.91
CA HIS A 266 14.83 -24.09 -8.80
C HIS A 266 15.08 -23.57 -10.22
N ASN A 267 14.29 -22.60 -10.68
CA ASN A 267 14.32 -22.06 -12.03
C ASN A 267 15.17 -20.78 -12.19
N ILE A 268 15.81 -20.30 -11.11
CA ILE A 268 16.70 -19.12 -11.19
C ILE A 268 17.98 -19.50 -11.96
N LYS A 269 18.26 -18.77 -13.03
CA LYS A 269 19.47 -18.98 -13.83
C LYS A 269 20.73 -18.64 -13.03
N LYS A 270 21.82 -19.40 -13.21
CA LYS A 270 23.10 -19.18 -12.53
C LYS A 270 23.67 -17.76 -12.71
N GLU A 271 23.48 -17.18 -13.90
CA GLU A 271 23.89 -15.80 -14.21
C GLU A 271 23.22 -14.76 -13.29
N ASN A 272 21.91 -14.93 -13.03
CA ASN A 272 21.17 -14.07 -12.13
C ASN A 272 21.62 -14.25 -10.68
N LEU A 273 21.99 -15.46 -10.25
CA LEU A 273 22.53 -15.70 -8.91
C LEU A 273 23.84 -14.95 -8.65
N LEU A 274 24.73 -14.87 -9.66
CA LEU A 274 25.96 -14.08 -9.55
C LEU A 274 25.68 -12.59 -9.42
N LEU A 275 24.73 -12.08 -10.19
CA LEU A 275 24.29 -10.68 -10.10
C LEU A 275 23.70 -10.38 -8.71
N PHE A 276 22.78 -11.20 -8.24
CA PHE A 276 22.17 -11.04 -6.91
C PHE A 276 23.22 -11.08 -5.80
N LYS A 277 24.19 -12.00 -5.87
CA LYS A 277 25.27 -12.07 -4.89
C LYS A 277 26.07 -10.76 -4.85
N LYS A 278 26.41 -10.19 -6.01
CA LYS A 278 27.12 -8.92 -6.09
C LYS A 278 26.34 -7.79 -5.44
N GLU A 279 25.04 -7.70 -5.70
CA GLU A 279 24.17 -6.68 -5.10
C GLU A 279 24.03 -6.86 -3.58
N CYS A 280 23.92 -8.11 -3.11
CA CYS A 280 23.92 -8.42 -1.68
C CYS A 280 25.22 -7.97 -1.00
N ASP A 281 26.38 -8.30 -1.61
CA ASP A 281 27.71 -7.91 -1.07
C ASP A 281 27.87 -6.39 -1.01
N LEU A 282 27.33 -5.64 -1.99
CA LEU A 282 27.33 -4.18 -2.01
C LEU A 282 26.43 -3.60 -0.89
N SER A 283 25.22 -4.15 -0.75
CA SER A 283 24.27 -3.73 0.27
C SER A 283 24.81 -3.99 1.69
N GLU A 284 25.44 -5.14 1.93
CA GLU A 284 26.09 -5.45 3.21
C GLU A 284 27.21 -4.47 3.55
N LYS A 285 28.07 -4.18 2.58
CA LYS A 285 29.14 -3.19 2.76
C LYS A 285 28.61 -1.79 3.08
N GLN A 286 27.54 -1.39 2.41
CA GLN A 286 26.87 -0.12 2.67
C GLN A 286 26.31 -0.08 4.10
N TYR A 287 25.57 -1.12 4.51
CA TYR A 287 25.03 -1.24 5.87
C TYR A 287 26.12 -1.16 6.94
N ILE A 288 27.23 -1.90 6.76
CA ILE A 288 28.36 -1.89 7.70
C ILE A 288 28.97 -0.47 7.80
N ARG A 289 29.09 0.26 6.68
CA ARG A 289 29.59 1.62 6.67
C ARG A 289 28.66 2.57 7.41
N GLU A 290 27.36 2.54 7.09
CA GLU A 290 26.34 3.38 7.73
C GLU A 290 26.28 3.14 9.24
N LYS A 291 26.34 1.88 9.67
CA LYS A 291 26.38 1.51 11.09
C LYS A 291 27.62 2.03 11.82
N LYS A 292 28.77 2.14 11.14
CA LYS A 292 30.01 2.71 11.72
C LYS A 292 29.96 4.24 11.80
N GLU A 293 29.25 4.89 10.87
CA GLU A 293 29.09 6.34 10.80
C GLU A 293 27.99 6.83 11.75
N ASP A 294 27.07 5.96 12.16
CA ASP A 294 26.01 6.28 13.11
C ASP A 294 26.56 6.26 14.56
N ASN A 295 27.04 7.43 14.99
CA ASN A 295 27.57 7.64 16.35
C ASN A 295 26.61 8.44 17.24
N MET A 296 25.39 8.75 16.76
CA MET A 296 24.41 9.52 17.51
C MET A 296 23.80 8.65 18.61
N ILE A 297 23.90 9.09 19.86
CA ILE A 297 23.18 8.40 20.95
C ILE A 297 21.68 8.66 20.85
N PHE A 298 20.87 7.69 21.25
CA PHE A 298 19.41 7.75 21.11
C PHE A 298 18.79 9.00 21.73
N GLU A 299 19.32 9.52 22.82
CA GLU A 299 18.87 10.74 23.48
C GLU A 299 19.07 11.99 22.62
N GLU A 300 20.18 12.06 21.93
CA GLU A 300 20.48 13.14 21.00
C GLU A 300 19.58 13.08 19.78
N TYR A 301 19.37 11.88 19.23
CA TYR A 301 18.41 11.61 18.17
C TYR A 301 17.00 12.08 18.57
N LEU A 302 16.49 11.70 19.76
CA LEU A 302 15.18 12.12 20.24
C LEU A 302 15.07 13.64 20.40
N ARG A 303 16.11 14.30 20.87
CA ARG A 303 16.11 15.77 20.99
C ARG A 303 16.04 16.45 19.63
N HIS A 304 16.78 15.98 18.66
CA HIS A 304 16.70 16.46 17.27
C HIS A 304 15.31 16.20 16.70
N PHE A 305 14.85 14.96 16.77
CA PHE A 305 13.61 14.51 16.20
C PHE A 305 12.40 15.29 16.73
N ARG A 306 12.34 15.59 18.04
CA ARG A 306 11.24 16.35 18.67
C ARG A 306 11.27 17.85 18.37
N ARG A 307 12.44 18.42 18.04
CA ARG A 307 12.56 19.86 17.73
C ARG A 307 12.13 20.20 16.32
N GLU A 308 12.21 19.28 15.40
CA GLU A 308 12.08 19.55 13.97
C GLU A 308 10.63 19.72 13.47
N ILE A 309 9.60 19.40 14.28
CA ILE A 309 8.17 19.54 13.90
C ILE A 309 7.38 20.44 14.88
N LYS A 310 8.02 21.26 15.62
CA LYS A 310 7.32 22.25 16.44
C LYS A 310 6.76 23.41 15.65
#